data_d53dbecc7582fe9e7142d08bf882ce9f
#
_entry.id   d53dbecc7582fe9e7142d08bf882ce9f
#
_cell.length_a   1.000
_cell.length_b   1.000
_cell.length_c   1.000
_cell.angle_alpha   90.00
_cell.angle_beta   90.00
_cell.angle_gamma   90.00
#
_symmetry.space_group_name_H-M   'P 1'
#
loop_
_entity.id
_entity.type
_entity.pdbx_description
1 polymer ?
#
loop_
_entity_poly.entity_id
_entity_poly.type
_entity_poly.pdbx_seq_one_letter_code
_entity_poly.pdbx_strand_id
1 'polypeptide(L)'
;IHLTSENDVWTIDSTTELEDDLTGGLVSYLSDPYLLSPEDILDLTLAPFKDFTAEDWQSYLEISDVFAVGTDQADTIDKLLFQQIAAFFDYQITDVVQDGDDAKVTVNITSLDLNTVIESCLGPLRDYGTSTESIRASSEEFNRKTGEILITALEDNVSSTVTQITVLLHNDGHTWDPVLDTSFTDALLGNLDESLASLNAAAE
;
A
#
# COMPACT_ATOMS: atom_id res chain seq x y z
N ILE A 1 18.29 35.76 -29.91
CA ILE A 1 18.13 36.68 -28.75
C ILE A 1 17.37 37.88 -29.22
N HIS A 2 16.19 38.12 -28.66
CA HIS A 2 15.41 39.32 -28.88
C HIS A 2 15.80 40.40 -27.89
N LEU A 3 16.03 41.59 -28.38
CA LEU A 3 16.37 42.78 -27.60
C LEU A 3 15.27 43.84 -27.82
N THR A 4 14.73 44.33 -26.74
CA THR A 4 13.84 45.50 -26.74
C THR A 4 14.54 46.70 -26.17
N SER A 5 14.34 47.89 -26.77
CA SER A 5 14.88 49.15 -26.29
C SER A 5 13.79 50.06 -25.80
N GLU A 6 13.86 50.48 -24.55
CA GLU A 6 13.00 51.47 -23.95
C GLU A 6 13.84 52.55 -23.23
N ASN A 7 13.65 53.81 -23.57
CA ASN A 7 14.40 54.94 -22.98
C ASN A 7 15.92 54.79 -23.05
N ASP A 8 16.45 54.36 -24.20
CA ASP A 8 17.88 54.09 -24.43
C ASP A 8 18.46 52.93 -23.57
N VAL A 9 17.64 52.16 -22.89
CA VAL A 9 18.02 50.93 -22.18
C VAL A 9 17.63 49.72 -23.00
N TRP A 10 18.57 48.89 -23.32
CA TRP A 10 18.35 47.60 -23.98
C TRP A 10 18.10 46.52 -22.98
N THR A 11 17.00 45.83 -23.13
CA THR A 11 16.63 44.63 -22.33
C THR A 11 16.62 43.41 -23.22
N ILE A 12 17.03 42.29 -22.68
CA ILE A 12 16.93 40.98 -23.31
C ILE A 12 15.54 40.42 -23.01
N ASP A 13 14.78 40.10 -24.03
CA ASP A 13 13.52 39.39 -23.85
C ASP A 13 13.82 37.93 -23.46
N SER A 14 13.44 37.55 -22.26
CA SER A 14 13.56 36.14 -21.81
C SER A 14 12.56 35.30 -22.59
N THR A 15 13.07 34.27 -23.25
CA THR A 15 12.27 33.23 -23.88
C THR A 15 12.73 31.87 -23.38
N THR A 16 11.86 30.88 -23.38
CA THR A 16 12.23 29.51 -23.00
C THR A 16 13.44 28.99 -23.78
N GLU A 17 13.56 29.36 -25.08
CA GLU A 17 14.72 29.00 -25.90
C GLU A 17 16.04 29.63 -25.38
N LEU A 18 15.98 30.91 -24.96
CA LEU A 18 17.16 31.59 -24.40
C LEU A 18 17.54 31.02 -23.03
N GLU A 19 16.53 30.71 -22.22
CA GLU A 19 16.72 30.11 -20.89
C GLU A 19 17.32 28.70 -21.01
N ASP A 20 16.88 27.92 -21.99
CA ASP A 20 17.44 26.61 -22.31
C ASP A 20 18.88 26.70 -22.82
N ASP A 21 19.17 27.62 -23.73
CA ASP A 21 20.53 27.83 -24.23
C ASP A 21 21.51 28.21 -23.09
N LEU A 22 21.03 29.07 -22.16
CA LEU A 22 21.84 29.49 -21.01
C LEU A 22 22.01 28.40 -19.95
N THR A 23 21.05 27.51 -19.81
CA THR A 23 21.02 26.46 -18.78
C THR A 23 21.43 25.08 -19.31
N GLY A 24 21.77 24.99 -20.62
CA GLY A 24 22.12 23.74 -21.26
C GLY A 24 20.92 22.80 -21.45
N GLY A 25 19.74 23.37 -21.71
CA GLY A 25 18.51 22.63 -21.94
C GLY A 25 17.72 22.29 -20.67
N LEU A 26 18.13 22.82 -19.51
CA LEU A 26 17.52 22.45 -18.22
C LEU A 26 16.05 22.87 -18.13
N VAL A 27 15.64 24.00 -18.72
CA VAL A 27 14.26 24.48 -18.64
C VAL A 27 13.33 23.58 -19.46
N SER A 28 13.69 23.26 -20.72
CA SER A 28 12.96 22.28 -21.51
C SER A 28 12.98 20.91 -20.87
N TYR A 29 14.13 20.51 -20.34
CA TYR A 29 14.27 19.26 -19.61
C TYR A 29 13.30 19.18 -18.41
N LEU A 30 13.21 20.21 -17.57
CA LEU A 30 12.29 20.24 -16.41
C LEU A 30 10.83 20.48 -16.80
N SER A 31 10.57 20.94 -18.02
CA SER A 31 9.23 21.19 -18.54
C SER A 31 8.70 20.05 -19.41
N ASP A 32 9.54 19.03 -19.67
CA ASP A 32 9.13 17.84 -20.42
C ASP A 32 8.23 16.97 -19.53
N PRO A 33 6.95 16.77 -19.88
CA PRO A 33 6.03 15.95 -19.11
C PRO A 33 6.42 14.45 -19.08
N TYR A 34 7.34 14.04 -19.97
CA TYR A 34 7.85 12.67 -20.07
C TYR A 34 9.15 12.43 -19.31
N LEU A 35 9.61 13.39 -18.53
CA LEU A 35 10.90 13.33 -17.83
C LEU A 35 10.99 12.24 -16.78
N LEU A 36 9.90 12.02 -16.08
CA LEU A 36 9.84 10.98 -15.07
C LEU A 36 9.40 9.67 -15.74
N SER A 37 10.20 8.64 -15.55
CA SER A 37 9.85 7.30 -16.00
C SER A 37 8.63 6.76 -15.23
N PRO A 38 7.94 5.72 -15.75
CA PRO A 38 6.90 5.02 -14.97
C PRO A 38 7.40 4.54 -13.61
N GLU A 39 8.66 4.13 -13.51
CA GLU A 39 9.33 3.73 -12.28
C GLU A 39 9.44 4.90 -11.30
N ASP A 40 9.93 6.07 -11.77
CA ASP A 40 10.09 7.26 -10.92
C ASP A 40 8.75 7.74 -10.37
N ILE A 41 7.70 7.75 -11.20
CA ILE A 41 6.35 8.17 -10.77
C ILE A 41 5.79 7.18 -9.75
N LEU A 42 5.94 5.88 -9.98
CA LEU A 42 5.47 4.90 -9.02
C LEU A 42 6.24 4.97 -7.69
N ASP A 43 7.56 5.18 -7.75
CA ASP A 43 8.38 5.40 -6.55
C ASP A 43 7.90 6.63 -5.76
N LEU A 44 7.67 7.76 -6.44
CA LEU A 44 7.10 8.95 -5.81
C LEU A 44 5.70 8.74 -5.22
N THR A 45 4.91 7.84 -5.81
CA THR A 45 3.57 7.50 -5.33
C THR A 45 3.63 6.63 -4.08
N LEU A 46 4.54 5.64 -4.05
CA LEU A 46 4.65 4.67 -2.96
C LEU A 46 5.52 5.15 -1.81
N ALA A 47 6.52 6.01 -2.06
CA ALA A 47 7.47 6.47 -1.04
C ALA A 47 6.80 7.08 0.21
N PRO A 48 5.73 7.91 0.11
CA PRO A 48 5.05 8.46 1.27
C PRO A 48 4.44 7.40 2.20
N PHE A 49 4.07 6.23 1.66
CA PHE A 49 3.47 5.16 2.46
C PHE A 49 4.42 4.55 3.50
N LYS A 50 5.74 4.70 3.31
CA LYS A 50 6.74 4.26 4.30
C LYS A 50 6.69 5.05 5.60
N ASP A 51 6.16 6.26 5.56
CA ASP A 51 6.03 7.16 6.71
C ASP A 51 4.61 7.14 7.30
N PHE A 52 3.69 6.33 6.75
CA PHE A 52 2.33 6.24 7.23
C PHE A 52 2.26 5.63 8.63
N THR A 53 1.50 6.27 9.49
CA THR A 53 1.09 5.72 10.79
C THR A 53 -0.06 4.73 10.62
N ALA A 54 -0.44 4.05 11.70
CA ALA A 54 -1.62 3.19 11.70
C ALA A 54 -2.91 3.96 11.34
N GLU A 55 -3.04 5.19 11.84
CA GLU A 55 -4.18 6.07 11.56
C GLU A 55 -4.21 6.54 10.10
N ASP A 56 -3.04 6.78 9.50
CA ASP A 56 -2.94 7.13 8.07
C ASP A 56 -3.37 5.95 7.19
N TRP A 57 -2.92 4.73 7.50
CA TRP A 57 -3.34 3.52 6.80
C TRP A 57 -4.83 3.24 6.93
N GLN A 58 -5.38 3.38 8.13
CA GLN A 58 -6.83 3.22 8.36
C GLN A 58 -7.63 4.23 7.53
N SER A 59 -7.17 5.47 7.48
CA SER A 59 -7.82 6.55 6.71
C SER A 59 -7.70 6.33 5.20
N TYR A 60 -6.56 5.81 4.73
CA TYR A 60 -6.31 5.57 3.31
C TYR A 60 -7.12 4.39 2.76
N LEU A 61 -7.19 3.29 3.52
CA LEU A 61 -7.88 2.07 3.09
C LEU A 61 -9.39 2.16 3.30
N GLU A 62 -9.88 3.04 4.19
CA GLU A 62 -11.29 3.19 4.55
C GLU A 62 -11.97 1.86 4.93
N ILE A 63 -11.21 0.92 5.50
CA ILE A 63 -11.67 -0.41 5.90
C ILE A 63 -11.86 -0.44 7.41
N SER A 64 -12.91 -1.10 7.87
CA SER A 64 -13.18 -1.36 9.28
C SER A 64 -13.73 -2.78 9.48
N ASP A 65 -13.52 -3.34 10.67
CA ASP A 65 -13.92 -4.70 11.03
C ASP A 65 -13.44 -5.75 10.00
N VAL A 66 -12.12 -5.66 9.67
CA VAL A 66 -11.47 -6.47 8.60
C VAL A 66 -11.73 -7.96 8.76
N PHE A 67 -11.81 -8.46 9.98
CA PHE A 67 -12.05 -9.87 10.28
C PHE A 67 -13.54 -10.20 10.56
N ALA A 68 -14.45 -9.23 10.41
CA ALA A 68 -15.88 -9.39 10.65
C ALA A 68 -16.20 -10.01 12.03
N VAL A 69 -15.43 -9.64 13.05
CA VAL A 69 -15.57 -10.19 14.39
C VAL A 69 -16.85 -9.70 15.06
N GLY A 70 -17.38 -8.56 14.63
CA GLY A 70 -18.66 -7.99 15.07
C GLY A 70 -18.75 -7.74 16.56
N THR A 71 -17.62 -7.43 17.23
CA THR A 71 -17.52 -7.20 18.67
C THR A 71 -17.02 -5.79 18.96
N ASP A 72 -17.10 -5.38 20.23
CA ASP A 72 -16.47 -4.19 20.75
C ASP A 72 -14.92 -4.20 20.67
N GLN A 73 -14.33 -5.31 20.24
CA GLN A 73 -12.89 -5.49 20.00
C GLN A 73 -12.46 -5.21 18.57
N ALA A 74 -13.40 -5.04 17.63
CA ALA A 74 -13.09 -4.78 16.21
C ALA A 74 -12.12 -3.60 16.05
N ASP A 75 -12.39 -2.49 16.72
CA ASP A 75 -11.52 -1.29 16.68
C ASP A 75 -10.09 -1.60 17.19
N THR A 76 -9.96 -2.47 18.20
CA THR A 76 -8.64 -2.87 18.72
C THR A 76 -7.89 -3.75 17.74
N ILE A 77 -8.60 -4.67 17.11
CA ILE A 77 -8.04 -5.60 16.11
C ILE A 77 -7.60 -4.81 14.88
N ASP A 78 -8.45 -3.94 14.36
CA ASP A 78 -8.13 -3.08 13.22
C ASP A 78 -6.91 -2.20 13.51
N LYS A 79 -6.85 -1.59 14.69
CA LYS A 79 -5.70 -0.79 15.10
C LYS A 79 -4.41 -1.60 15.14
N LEU A 80 -4.41 -2.80 15.69
CA LEU A 80 -3.25 -3.68 15.71
C LEU A 80 -2.84 -4.10 14.30
N LEU A 81 -3.81 -4.41 13.43
CA LEU A 81 -3.56 -4.73 12.02
C LEU A 81 -2.87 -3.57 11.31
N PHE A 82 -3.39 -2.35 11.41
CA PHE A 82 -2.78 -1.18 10.79
C PHE A 82 -1.42 -0.82 11.39
N GLN A 83 -1.20 -1.08 12.66
CA GLN A 83 0.12 -0.96 13.29
C GLN A 83 1.13 -1.95 12.69
N GLN A 84 0.72 -3.17 12.41
CA GLN A 84 1.55 -4.18 11.75
C GLN A 84 1.86 -3.80 10.30
N ILE A 85 0.86 -3.28 9.56
CA ILE A 85 1.08 -2.78 8.20
C ILE A 85 2.11 -1.64 8.22
N ALA A 86 1.93 -0.66 9.10
CA ALA A 86 2.87 0.46 9.25
C ALA A 86 4.29 0.01 9.62
N ALA A 87 4.41 -1.04 10.44
CA ALA A 87 5.70 -1.54 10.90
C ALA A 87 6.47 -2.34 9.83
N PHE A 88 5.76 -3.04 8.95
CA PHE A 88 6.36 -3.96 7.97
C PHE A 88 6.35 -3.43 6.54
N PHE A 89 5.56 -2.38 6.25
CA PHE A 89 5.45 -1.89 4.89
C PHE A 89 6.80 -1.47 4.32
N ASP A 90 7.16 -2.12 3.22
CA ASP A 90 8.26 -1.73 2.34
C ASP A 90 7.90 -2.15 0.92
N TYR A 91 8.58 -1.58 -0.07
CA TYR A 91 8.38 -1.96 -1.46
C TYR A 91 9.69 -1.96 -2.22
N GLN A 92 9.73 -2.74 -3.28
CA GLN A 92 10.84 -2.78 -4.23
C GLN A 92 10.30 -2.92 -5.64
N ILE A 93 10.58 -1.94 -6.49
CA ILE A 93 10.30 -2.04 -7.93
C ILE A 93 11.33 -3.00 -8.53
N THR A 94 10.86 -3.98 -9.30
CA THR A 94 11.71 -5.08 -9.82
C THR A 94 11.77 -5.16 -11.32
N ASP A 95 10.73 -4.70 -12.02
CA ASP A 95 10.67 -4.71 -13.49
C ASP A 95 9.74 -3.64 -14.03
N VAL A 96 10.05 -3.09 -15.20
CA VAL A 96 9.25 -2.10 -15.90
C VAL A 96 9.15 -2.47 -17.37
N VAL A 97 7.93 -2.62 -17.86
CA VAL A 97 7.64 -2.85 -19.28
C VAL A 97 6.75 -1.72 -19.78
N GLN A 98 7.28 -0.91 -20.67
CA GLN A 98 6.55 0.19 -21.30
C GLN A 98 6.22 -0.14 -22.76
N ASP A 99 4.97 0.17 -23.16
CA ASP A 99 4.49 0.04 -24.53
C ASP A 99 3.68 1.29 -24.90
N GLY A 100 4.35 2.26 -25.54
CA GLY A 100 3.75 3.56 -25.87
C GLY A 100 3.36 4.35 -24.60
N ASP A 101 2.08 4.66 -24.50
CA ASP A 101 1.50 5.42 -23.39
C ASP A 101 1.07 4.52 -22.21
N ASP A 102 1.30 3.22 -22.29
CA ASP A 102 0.99 2.27 -21.22
C ASP A 102 2.28 1.67 -20.63
N ALA A 103 2.29 1.46 -19.32
CA ALA A 103 3.38 0.78 -18.63
C ALA A 103 2.85 -0.22 -17.61
N LYS A 104 3.64 -1.28 -17.40
CA LYS A 104 3.46 -2.28 -16.35
C LYS A 104 4.69 -2.27 -15.48
N VAL A 105 4.50 -1.96 -14.21
CA VAL A 105 5.58 -1.94 -13.23
C VAL A 105 5.35 -3.06 -12.23
N THR A 106 6.32 -3.97 -12.14
CA THR A 106 6.28 -5.08 -11.18
C THR A 106 6.91 -4.62 -9.87
N VAL A 107 6.17 -4.79 -8.78
CA VAL A 107 6.57 -4.34 -7.44
C VAL A 107 6.44 -5.49 -6.46
N ASN A 108 7.45 -5.69 -5.64
CA ASN A 108 7.38 -6.50 -4.45
C ASN A 108 6.92 -5.63 -3.28
N ILE A 109 5.78 -5.93 -2.69
CA ILE A 109 5.26 -5.29 -1.48
C ILE A 109 5.59 -6.18 -0.29
N THR A 110 6.25 -5.63 0.72
CA THR A 110 6.47 -6.28 2.01
C THR A 110 5.42 -5.79 3.00
N SER A 111 4.73 -6.70 3.66
CA SER A 111 3.75 -6.38 4.69
C SER A 111 3.71 -7.49 5.76
N LEU A 112 2.78 -7.39 6.73
CA LEU A 112 2.61 -8.44 7.73
C LEU A 112 2.33 -9.79 7.07
N ASP A 113 2.76 -10.88 7.71
CA ASP A 113 2.41 -12.24 7.30
C ASP A 113 1.11 -12.68 7.98
N LEU A 114 0.00 -12.40 7.31
CA LEU A 114 -1.32 -12.73 7.85
C LEU A 114 -1.55 -14.24 7.97
N ASN A 115 -0.93 -15.06 7.11
CA ASN A 115 -1.00 -16.51 7.22
C ASN A 115 -0.43 -16.98 8.56
N THR A 116 0.74 -16.47 8.96
CA THR A 116 1.35 -16.80 10.27
C THR A 116 0.45 -16.36 11.43
N VAL A 117 -0.19 -15.19 11.35
CA VAL A 117 -1.16 -14.73 12.36
C VAL A 117 -2.33 -15.70 12.45
N ILE A 118 -2.94 -16.07 11.33
CA ILE A 118 -4.08 -16.97 11.26
C ILE A 118 -3.70 -18.37 11.78
N GLU A 119 -2.58 -18.93 11.33
CA GLU A 119 -2.10 -20.24 11.80
C GLU A 119 -1.90 -20.26 13.32
N SER A 120 -1.40 -19.18 13.91
CA SER A 120 -1.24 -19.07 15.36
C SER A 120 -2.57 -19.05 16.12
N CYS A 121 -3.66 -18.62 15.48
CA CYS A 121 -5.00 -18.65 16.05
C CYS A 121 -5.63 -20.06 16.04
N LEU A 122 -5.29 -20.94 15.08
CA LEU A 122 -5.99 -22.21 14.86
C LEU A 122 -5.97 -23.15 16.09
N GLY A 123 -4.82 -23.26 16.76
CA GLY A 123 -4.68 -24.07 17.97
C GLY A 123 -5.58 -23.56 19.10
N PRO A 124 -5.40 -22.33 19.56
CA PRO A 124 -6.23 -21.71 20.60
C PRO A 124 -7.74 -21.71 20.28
N LEU A 125 -8.13 -21.45 19.02
CA LEU A 125 -9.53 -21.50 18.59
C LEU A 125 -10.11 -22.91 18.70
N ARG A 126 -9.36 -23.95 18.29
CA ARG A 126 -9.77 -25.35 18.42
C ARG A 126 -9.92 -25.75 19.88
N ASP A 127 -8.95 -25.40 20.71
CA ASP A 127 -8.95 -25.71 22.15
C ASP A 127 -10.14 -25.05 22.84
N TYR A 128 -10.39 -23.78 22.53
CA TYR A 128 -11.57 -23.08 23.02
C TYR A 128 -12.85 -23.71 22.49
N GLY A 129 -13.00 -23.94 21.19
CA GLY A 129 -14.20 -24.49 20.56
C GLY A 129 -14.62 -25.87 21.11
N THR A 130 -13.67 -26.67 21.58
CA THR A 130 -13.92 -27.98 22.21
C THR A 130 -14.05 -27.93 23.74
N SER A 131 -13.89 -26.78 24.35
CA SER A 131 -13.95 -26.59 25.79
C SER A 131 -15.39 -26.62 26.33
N THR A 132 -15.54 -26.96 27.63
CA THR A 132 -16.84 -26.84 28.31
C THR A 132 -17.30 -25.39 28.47
N GLU A 133 -16.39 -24.45 28.40
CA GLU A 133 -16.66 -23.02 28.43
C GLU A 133 -17.39 -22.58 27.15
N SER A 134 -16.87 -22.94 25.98
CA SER A 134 -17.49 -22.58 24.70
C SER A 134 -18.90 -23.17 24.53
N ILE A 135 -19.14 -24.41 25.04
CA ILE A 135 -20.46 -25.07 24.98
C ILE A 135 -21.52 -24.29 25.79
N ARG A 136 -21.10 -23.53 26.80
CA ARG A 136 -21.99 -22.75 27.66
C ARG A 136 -21.99 -21.26 27.33
N ALA A 137 -21.07 -20.82 26.49
CA ALA A 137 -20.92 -19.42 26.13
C ALA A 137 -22.11 -18.94 25.28
N SER A 138 -22.52 -17.73 25.49
CA SER A 138 -23.37 -17.00 24.54
C SER A 138 -22.58 -16.70 23.25
N SER A 139 -23.28 -16.36 22.18
CA SER A 139 -22.61 -15.94 20.93
C SER A 139 -21.70 -14.73 21.15
N GLU A 140 -22.09 -13.81 22.02
CA GLU A 140 -21.30 -12.63 22.37
C GLU A 140 -20.01 -13.01 23.10
N GLU A 141 -20.08 -13.91 24.09
CA GLU A 141 -18.90 -14.41 24.80
C GLU A 141 -17.99 -15.22 23.89
N PHE A 142 -18.55 -16.00 22.97
CA PHE A 142 -17.79 -16.74 21.97
C PHE A 142 -17.01 -15.79 21.04
N ASN A 143 -17.68 -14.79 20.49
CA ASN A 143 -17.05 -13.79 19.62
C ASN A 143 -15.99 -13.00 20.36
N ARG A 144 -16.24 -12.59 21.61
CA ARG A 144 -15.26 -11.89 22.44
C ARG A 144 -14.01 -12.76 22.65
N LYS A 145 -14.17 -14.04 22.93
CA LYS A 145 -13.03 -14.94 23.12
C LYS A 145 -12.23 -15.17 21.85
N THR A 146 -12.91 -15.29 20.72
CA THR A 146 -12.27 -15.34 19.40
C THR A 146 -11.46 -14.06 19.10
N GLY A 147 -12.02 -12.90 19.41
CA GLY A 147 -11.31 -11.62 19.28
C GLY A 147 -10.08 -11.52 20.18
N GLU A 148 -10.14 -12.00 21.44
CA GLU A 148 -8.97 -12.05 22.35
C GLU A 148 -7.84 -12.92 21.78
N ILE A 149 -8.17 -14.06 21.16
CA ILE A 149 -7.19 -14.94 20.51
C ILE A 149 -6.53 -14.22 19.33
N LEU A 150 -7.32 -13.55 18.49
CA LEU A 150 -6.80 -12.78 17.34
C LEU A 150 -5.94 -11.59 17.77
N ILE A 151 -6.35 -10.86 18.80
CA ILE A 151 -5.55 -9.79 19.40
C ILE A 151 -4.18 -10.31 19.83
N THR A 152 -4.15 -11.42 20.59
CA THR A 152 -2.90 -12.02 21.03
C THR A 152 -2.01 -12.44 19.85
N ALA A 153 -2.60 -13.02 18.81
CA ALA A 153 -1.86 -13.45 17.63
C ALA A 153 -1.26 -12.26 16.85
N LEU A 154 -1.99 -11.15 16.75
CA LEU A 154 -1.50 -9.92 16.15
C LEU A 154 -0.40 -9.25 16.99
N GLU A 155 -0.57 -9.19 18.32
CA GLU A 155 0.45 -8.64 19.22
C GLU A 155 1.77 -9.43 19.19
N ASP A 156 1.69 -10.74 19.07
CA ASP A 156 2.86 -11.63 19.05
C ASP A 156 3.50 -11.78 17.65
N ASN A 157 2.84 -11.29 16.59
CA ASN A 157 3.35 -11.42 15.23
C ASN A 157 4.61 -10.57 15.01
N VAL A 158 5.66 -11.23 14.53
CA VAL A 158 6.93 -10.62 14.11
C VAL A 158 7.30 -10.97 12.66
N SER A 159 6.37 -11.60 11.93
CA SER A 159 6.59 -12.11 10.59
C SER A 159 6.05 -11.16 9.55
N SER A 160 6.79 -11.02 8.46
CA SER A 160 6.38 -10.31 7.25
C SER A 160 6.43 -11.23 6.03
N THR A 161 5.63 -10.92 5.02
CA THR A 161 5.64 -11.60 3.73
C THR A 161 5.90 -10.62 2.60
N VAL A 162 6.31 -11.15 1.45
CA VAL A 162 6.54 -10.35 0.23
C VAL A 162 5.59 -10.83 -0.86
N THR A 163 4.74 -9.93 -1.31
CA THR A 163 3.80 -10.19 -2.40
C THR A 163 4.20 -9.41 -3.64
N GLN A 164 4.32 -10.10 -4.77
CA GLN A 164 4.60 -9.47 -6.04
C GLN A 164 3.28 -9.06 -6.71
N ILE A 165 3.17 -7.78 -7.06
CA ILE A 165 2.03 -7.22 -7.79
C ILE A 165 2.51 -6.54 -9.08
N THR A 166 1.57 -6.26 -9.98
CA THR A 166 1.81 -5.45 -11.17
C THR A 166 0.92 -4.22 -11.12
N VAL A 167 1.54 -3.05 -11.08
CA VAL A 167 0.84 -1.76 -11.17
C VAL A 167 0.80 -1.33 -12.63
N LEU A 168 -0.38 -0.95 -13.09
CA LEU A 168 -0.59 -0.39 -14.42
C LEU A 168 -0.47 1.13 -14.34
N LEU A 169 0.24 1.73 -15.30
CA LEU A 169 0.35 3.17 -15.45
C LEU A 169 -0.06 3.55 -16.86
N HIS A 170 -0.76 4.66 -16.98
CA HIS A 170 -1.11 5.26 -18.26
C HIS A 170 -0.58 6.68 -18.33
N ASN A 171 0.03 7.06 -19.47
CA ASN A 171 0.51 8.41 -19.71
C ASN A 171 -0.59 9.22 -20.41
N ASP A 172 -1.07 10.28 -19.77
CA ASP A 172 -2.11 11.16 -20.29
C ASP A 172 -1.56 12.27 -21.22
N GLY A 173 -0.27 12.23 -21.55
CA GLY A 173 0.46 13.25 -22.30
C GLY A 173 1.10 14.32 -21.41
N HIS A 174 0.97 14.21 -20.09
CA HIS A 174 1.58 15.10 -19.10
C HIS A 174 2.34 14.36 -18.01
N THR A 175 1.80 13.24 -17.55
CA THR A 175 2.42 12.40 -16.50
C THR A 175 1.92 10.97 -16.61
N TRP A 176 2.59 10.07 -15.90
CA TRP A 176 2.10 8.71 -15.70
C TRP A 176 1.11 8.68 -14.54
N ASP A 177 -0.02 8.01 -14.71
CA ASP A 177 -1.05 7.84 -13.70
C ASP A 177 -1.07 6.38 -13.22
N PRO A 178 -0.55 6.07 -12.01
CA PRO A 178 -0.53 4.72 -11.49
C PRO A 178 -1.89 4.32 -10.94
N VAL A 179 -2.34 3.11 -11.30
CA VAL A 179 -3.58 2.53 -10.80
C VAL A 179 -3.26 1.53 -9.69
N LEU A 180 -3.43 1.96 -8.43
CA LEU A 180 -3.35 1.07 -7.27
C LEU A 180 -4.72 0.41 -7.09
N ASP A 181 -4.84 -0.83 -7.54
CA ASP A 181 -6.07 -1.61 -7.51
C ASP A 181 -6.17 -2.52 -6.26
N THR A 182 -7.13 -3.44 -6.27
CA THR A 182 -7.35 -4.37 -5.15
C THR A 182 -6.16 -5.30 -4.89
N SER A 183 -5.27 -5.53 -5.86
CA SER A 183 -4.06 -6.34 -5.65
C SER A 183 -3.07 -5.66 -4.72
N PHE A 184 -3.00 -4.33 -4.77
CA PHE A 184 -2.21 -3.55 -3.82
C PHE A 184 -2.78 -3.64 -2.41
N THR A 185 -4.09 -3.49 -2.26
CA THR A 185 -4.76 -3.63 -0.96
C THR A 185 -4.60 -5.03 -0.37
N ASP A 186 -4.77 -6.08 -1.20
CA ASP A 186 -4.58 -7.47 -0.76
C ASP A 186 -3.13 -7.73 -0.32
N ALA A 187 -2.14 -7.22 -1.07
CA ALA A 187 -0.74 -7.31 -0.69
C ALA A 187 -0.42 -6.60 0.63
N LEU A 188 -1.04 -5.43 0.89
CA LEU A 188 -0.91 -4.71 2.16
C LEU A 188 -1.48 -5.49 3.34
N LEU A 189 -2.59 -6.20 3.12
CA LEU A 189 -3.24 -7.06 4.11
C LEU A 189 -2.60 -8.47 4.20
N GLY A 190 -1.39 -8.64 3.66
CA GLY A 190 -0.62 -9.89 3.75
C GLY A 190 -1.25 -11.05 3.00
N ASN A 191 -1.85 -10.80 1.83
CA ASN A 191 -2.58 -11.76 1.00
C ASN A 191 -3.80 -12.35 1.73
N LEU A 192 -4.68 -11.46 2.20
CA LEU A 192 -5.87 -11.82 2.98
C LEU A 192 -6.73 -12.86 2.25
N ASP A 193 -6.94 -12.71 0.94
CA ASP A 193 -7.77 -13.62 0.14
C ASP A 193 -7.20 -15.04 0.12
N GLU A 194 -5.89 -15.20 -0.06
CA GLU A 194 -5.21 -16.50 -0.02
C GLU A 194 -5.25 -17.12 1.38
N SER A 195 -5.04 -16.28 2.40
CA SER A 195 -5.08 -16.70 3.79
C SER A 195 -6.46 -17.19 4.22
N LEU A 196 -7.52 -16.50 3.82
CA LEU A 196 -8.89 -16.92 4.07
C LEU A 196 -9.27 -18.19 3.28
N ALA A 197 -8.79 -18.32 2.04
CA ALA A 197 -9.02 -19.54 1.24
C ALA A 197 -8.37 -20.77 1.88
N SER A 198 -7.16 -20.64 2.43
CA SER A 198 -6.47 -21.73 3.13
C SER A 198 -7.16 -22.13 4.43
N LEU A 199 -7.74 -21.18 5.16
CA LEU A 199 -8.57 -21.47 6.35
C LEU A 199 -9.79 -22.28 6.01
N ASN A 200 -10.51 -21.91 4.95
CA ASN A 200 -11.70 -22.61 4.52
C ASN A 200 -11.39 -24.05 4.07
N ALA A 201 -10.27 -24.24 3.37
CA ALA A 201 -9.81 -25.57 2.93
C ALA A 201 -9.38 -26.47 4.12
N ALA A 202 -8.90 -25.89 5.22
CA ALA A 202 -8.51 -26.63 6.41
C ALA A 202 -9.72 -26.98 7.33
N ALA A 203 -10.87 -26.35 7.10
CA ALA A 203 -12.12 -26.59 7.86
C ALA A 203 -13.03 -27.68 7.25
N GLU A 204 -12.75 -28.13 6.02
CA GLU A 204 -13.42 -29.24 5.34
C GLU A 204 -12.74 -30.59 5.64
#